data_56e4a8d5f3472cf6cd686b8edca7902d
#
_entry.id   56e4a8d5f3472cf6cd686b8edca7902d
#
_cell.length_a   1.000
_cell.length_b   1.000
_cell.length_c   1.000
_cell.angle_alpha   90.00
_cell.angle_beta   90.00
_cell.angle_gamma   90.00
#
_symmetry.space_group_name_H-M   'P 1'
#
loop_
_entity.id
_entity.type
_entity.pdbx_description
1 polymer ?
#
loop_
_entity_poly.entity_id
_entity_poly.type
_entity_poly.pdbx_seq_one_letter_code
_entity_poly.pdbx_strand_id
1 'polypeptide(L)'
;MVLPEPNILGNHQLYNISTTIAASRKIFNIKDDDIINGIQNISLKGRLEEIKSGNLKTIAGNNRLIVDGGHNISASLSIANWIKNQNQEVNLIVGMMKDKEHIEFIKAFENIVNSITLIDIPNQDGAISKEDLESKLNDLNLNIKRSQSIESAIKSLSKNENTITVCIGSLYLAGEILKLN
;
A
#
# COMPACT_ATOMS: atom_id res chain seq x y z
N MET A 1 -31.60 1.07 -1.22
CA MET A 1 -30.74 0.83 -2.40
C MET A 1 -29.68 -0.18 -2.00
N VAL A 2 -29.49 -1.24 -2.75
CA VAL A 2 -28.35 -2.15 -2.61
C VAL A 2 -27.24 -1.62 -3.51
N LEU A 3 -26.05 -1.38 -2.94
CA LEU A 3 -24.89 -0.88 -3.68
C LEU A 3 -24.03 -2.05 -4.16
N PRO A 4 -23.43 -1.95 -5.37
CA PRO A 4 -22.48 -2.94 -5.84
C PRO A 4 -21.18 -2.89 -5.01
N GLU A 5 -20.42 -3.98 -5.02
CA GLU A 5 -19.07 -3.95 -4.48
C GLU A 5 -18.18 -2.99 -5.30
N PRO A 6 -17.40 -2.13 -4.61
CA PRO A 6 -16.46 -1.26 -5.30
C PRO A 6 -15.27 -2.06 -5.85
N ASN A 7 -14.69 -1.57 -6.92
CA ASN A 7 -13.50 -2.17 -7.53
C ASN A 7 -12.16 -1.72 -6.89
N ILE A 8 -12.20 -1.24 -5.65
CA ILE A 8 -11.03 -0.85 -4.85
C ILE A 8 -10.92 -1.70 -3.60
N LEU A 9 -9.70 -2.05 -3.21
CA LEU A 9 -9.43 -2.92 -2.08
C LEU A 9 -9.50 -2.19 -0.74
N GLY A 10 -9.80 -2.94 0.33
CA GLY A 10 -9.76 -2.49 1.72
C GLY A 10 -11.12 -2.04 2.29
N ASN A 11 -11.51 -2.64 3.42
CA ASN A 11 -12.80 -2.38 4.07
C ASN A 11 -12.99 -0.90 4.46
N HIS A 12 -11.92 -0.16 4.75
CA HIS A 12 -11.99 1.27 5.04
C HIS A 12 -12.52 2.09 3.85
N GLN A 13 -12.38 1.59 2.62
CA GLN A 13 -12.92 2.26 1.43
C GLN A 13 -14.46 2.23 1.40
N LEU A 14 -15.09 1.21 2.00
CA LEU A 14 -16.55 1.18 2.14
C LEU A 14 -17.07 2.35 2.98
N TYR A 15 -16.37 2.70 4.07
CA TYR A 15 -16.71 3.88 4.87
C TYR A 15 -16.50 5.19 4.11
N ASN A 16 -15.39 5.31 3.36
CA ASN A 16 -15.11 6.47 2.53
C ASN A 16 -16.19 6.66 1.46
N ILE A 17 -16.58 5.59 0.77
CA ILE A 17 -17.64 5.59 -0.25
C ILE A 17 -18.97 5.98 0.38
N SER A 18 -19.35 5.39 1.52
CA SER A 18 -20.60 5.68 2.22
C SER A 18 -20.67 7.17 2.61
N THR A 19 -19.58 7.71 3.13
CA THR A 19 -19.46 9.14 3.49
C THR A 19 -19.58 10.03 2.26
N THR A 20 -18.92 9.65 1.16
CA THR A 20 -18.98 10.38 -0.12
C THR A 20 -20.40 10.39 -0.68
N ILE A 21 -21.10 9.25 -0.67
CA ILE A 21 -22.50 9.16 -1.13
C ILE A 21 -23.41 10.05 -0.27
N ALA A 22 -23.26 9.98 1.06
CA ALA A 22 -24.08 10.79 1.97
C ALA A 22 -23.85 12.29 1.74
N ALA A 23 -22.60 12.72 1.60
CA ALA A 23 -22.27 14.12 1.32
C ALA A 23 -22.76 14.56 -0.07
N SER A 24 -22.55 13.75 -1.09
CA SER A 24 -22.95 14.06 -2.47
C SER A 24 -24.45 14.21 -2.60
N ARG A 25 -25.24 13.31 -1.99
CA ARG A 25 -26.71 13.40 -1.99
C ARG A 25 -27.24 14.65 -1.27
N LYS A 26 -26.50 15.14 -0.29
CA LYS A 26 -26.89 16.36 0.44
C LYS A 26 -26.63 17.64 -0.35
N ILE A 27 -25.63 17.61 -1.20
CA ILE A 27 -25.17 18.80 -1.97
C ILE A 27 -25.75 18.83 -3.38
N PHE A 28 -25.88 17.64 -3.99
CA PHE A 28 -26.26 17.50 -5.40
C PHE A 28 -27.50 16.62 -5.55
N ASN A 29 -28.28 16.87 -6.60
CA ASN A 29 -29.40 15.99 -6.98
C ASN A 29 -28.89 14.82 -7.84
N ILE A 30 -28.27 13.82 -7.17
CA ILE A 30 -27.65 12.65 -7.82
C ILE A 30 -28.64 11.49 -7.83
N LYS A 31 -28.80 10.85 -8.97
CA LYS A 31 -29.63 9.64 -9.12
C LYS A 31 -28.90 8.41 -8.63
N ASP A 32 -29.66 7.36 -8.29
CA ASP A 32 -29.13 6.08 -7.82
C ASP A 32 -28.21 5.44 -8.88
N ASP A 33 -28.56 5.53 -10.16
CA ASP A 33 -27.75 4.98 -11.25
C ASP A 33 -26.39 5.67 -11.37
N ASP A 34 -26.31 6.99 -11.12
CA ASP A 34 -25.04 7.73 -11.13
C ASP A 34 -24.13 7.25 -9.98
N ILE A 35 -24.70 6.96 -8.82
CA ILE A 35 -23.98 6.42 -7.66
C ILE A 35 -23.45 5.01 -7.98
N ILE A 36 -24.31 4.14 -8.52
CA ILE A 36 -23.92 2.76 -8.88
C ILE A 36 -22.79 2.78 -9.90
N ASN A 37 -22.93 3.57 -10.96
CA ASN A 37 -21.90 3.73 -11.99
C ASN A 37 -20.59 4.29 -11.40
N GLY A 38 -20.69 5.28 -10.51
CA GLY A 38 -19.54 5.87 -9.83
C GLY A 38 -18.77 4.82 -9.00
N ILE A 39 -19.46 4.00 -8.22
CA ILE A 39 -18.85 2.96 -7.39
C ILE A 39 -18.12 1.91 -8.24
N GLN A 40 -18.72 1.48 -9.34
CA GLN A 40 -18.14 0.47 -10.24
C GLN A 40 -16.93 0.99 -11.03
N ASN A 41 -16.82 2.30 -11.20
CA ASN A 41 -15.74 2.94 -11.97
C ASN A 41 -14.76 3.73 -11.09
N ILE A 42 -14.71 3.49 -9.77
CA ILE A 42 -13.71 4.11 -8.91
C ILE A 42 -12.31 3.69 -9.36
N SER A 43 -11.44 4.68 -9.53
CA SER A 43 -10.01 4.48 -9.76
C SER A 43 -9.23 5.41 -8.82
N LEU A 44 -8.57 4.84 -7.82
CA LEU A 44 -7.75 5.58 -6.86
C LEU A 44 -6.32 5.06 -6.93
N LYS A 45 -5.44 5.86 -7.52
CA LYS A 45 -4.03 5.56 -7.63
C LYS A 45 -3.37 5.50 -6.25
N GLY A 46 -2.56 4.45 -6.01
CA GLY A 46 -1.84 4.26 -4.76
C GLY A 46 -2.74 4.06 -3.53
N ARG A 47 -3.88 3.39 -3.70
CA ARG A 47 -4.78 2.98 -2.61
C ARG A 47 -5.09 1.49 -2.72
N LEU A 48 -4.22 0.64 -2.12
CA LEU A 48 -4.16 -0.80 -2.31
C LEU A 48 -4.29 -1.18 -3.80
N GLU A 49 -3.68 -0.39 -4.66
CA GLU A 49 -3.72 -0.56 -6.12
C GLU A 49 -2.89 -1.76 -6.53
N GLU A 50 -3.52 -2.72 -7.20
CA GLU A 50 -2.79 -3.87 -7.75
C GLU A 50 -2.20 -3.54 -9.12
N ILE A 51 -0.89 -3.66 -9.23
CA ILE A 51 -0.13 -3.50 -10.47
C ILE A 51 -0.25 -4.79 -11.29
N LYS A 52 -1.02 -4.76 -12.38
CA LYS A 52 -1.35 -5.95 -13.19
C LYS A 52 -0.49 -6.11 -14.44
N SER A 53 0.21 -5.07 -14.88
CA SER A 53 1.05 -5.03 -16.08
C SER A 53 2.17 -4.02 -15.90
N GLY A 54 3.13 -3.96 -16.81
CA GLY A 54 4.24 -3.02 -16.81
C GLY A 54 5.56 -3.65 -16.36
N ASN A 55 6.62 -2.82 -16.29
CA ASN A 55 7.98 -3.27 -16.00
C ASN A 55 8.11 -3.92 -14.62
N LEU A 56 7.61 -3.27 -13.56
CA LEU A 56 7.72 -3.79 -12.20
C LEU A 56 6.91 -5.06 -12.03
N LYS A 57 5.74 -5.17 -12.69
CA LYS A 57 4.97 -6.42 -12.69
C LYS A 57 5.71 -7.54 -13.40
N THR A 58 6.42 -7.25 -14.47
CA THR A 58 7.27 -8.24 -15.16
C THR A 58 8.38 -8.74 -14.24
N ILE A 59 9.03 -7.85 -13.47
CA ILE A 59 10.03 -8.23 -12.46
C ILE A 59 9.41 -9.05 -11.32
N ALA A 60 8.21 -8.71 -10.88
CA ALA A 60 7.50 -9.44 -9.83
C ALA A 60 7.05 -10.85 -10.26
N GLY A 61 6.96 -11.11 -11.57
CA GLY A 61 6.55 -12.41 -12.10
C GLY A 61 5.12 -12.78 -11.72
N ASN A 62 4.94 -13.98 -11.13
CA ASN A 62 3.64 -14.49 -10.70
C ASN A 62 3.13 -13.83 -9.41
N ASN A 63 3.99 -13.14 -8.65
CA ASN A 63 3.61 -12.51 -7.40
C ASN A 63 2.70 -11.31 -7.62
N ARG A 64 1.76 -11.11 -6.70
CA ARG A 64 0.93 -9.90 -6.70
C ARG A 64 1.77 -8.73 -6.22
N LEU A 65 1.67 -7.60 -6.91
CA LEU A 65 2.33 -6.35 -6.56
C LEU A 65 1.27 -5.30 -6.24
N ILE A 66 1.24 -4.82 -5.01
CA ILE A 66 0.27 -3.87 -4.49
C ILE A 66 0.99 -2.58 -4.11
N VAL A 67 0.39 -1.44 -4.38
CA VAL A 67 0.92 -0.12 -4.01
C VAL A 67 -0.09 0.64 -3.17
N ASP A 68 0.36 1.17 -2.03
CA ASP A 68 -0.44 2.05 -1.18
C ASP A 68 0.38 3.23 -0.66
N GLY A 69 -0.17 4.43 -0.72
CA GLY A 69 0.46 5.66 -0.22
C GLY A 69 0.24 5.93 1.27
N GLY A 70 -0.29 4.95 2.02
CA GLY A 70 -0.50 5.04 3.46
C GLY A 70 0.81 5.29 4.22
N HIS A 71 0.79 6.27 5.13
CA HIS A 71 1.99 6.76 5.81
C HIS A 71 1.72 7.22 7.26
N ASN A 72 0.58 6.87 7.81
CA ASN A 72 0.19 7.16 9.20
C ASN A 72 -0.40 5.93 9.87
N ILE A 73 -0.57 5.98 11.19
CA ILE A 73 -1.02 4.86 12.02
C ILE A 73 -2.38 4.31 11.54
N SER A 74 -3.33 5.18 11.21
CA SER A 74 -4.65 4.73 10.74
C SER A 74 -4.56 3.93 9.43
N ALA A 75 -3.69 4.37 8.51
CA ALA A 75 -3.43 3.65 7.26
C ALA A 75 -2.74 2.29 7.52
N SER A 76 -1.73 2.25 8.41
CA SER A 76 -1.06 0.98 8.72
C SER A 76 -2.01 -0.05 9.33
N LEU A 77 -2.90 0.36 10.24
CA LEU A 77 -3.92 -0.53 10.81
C LEU A 77 -4.90 -1.05 9.75
N SER A 78 -5.31 -0.20 8.82
CA SER A 78 -6.21 -0.59 7.73
C SER A 78 -5.55 -1.59 6.77
N ILE A 79 -4.28 -1.35 6.41
CA ILE A 79 -3.49 -2.25 5.56
C ILE A 79 -3.19 -3.56 6.29
N ALA A 80 -2.83 -3.50 7.58
CA ALA A 80 -2.61 -4.68 8.42
C ALA A 80 -3.87 -5.57 8.48
N ASN A 81 -5.04 -4.96 8.64
CA ASN A 81 -6.31 -5.70 8.62
C ASN A 81 -6.57 -6.34 7.23
N TRP A 82 -6.25 -5.66 6.14
CA TRP A 82 -6.34 -6.23 4.80
C TRP A 82 -5.36 -7.41 4.64
N ILE A 83 -4.11 -7.29 5.10
CA ILE A 83 -3.08 -8.34 5.06
C ILE A 83 -3.55 -9.60 5.80
N LYS A 84 -4.11 -9.47 6.99
CA LYS A 84 -4.61 -10.61 7.80
C LYS A 84 -5.68 -11.45 7.09
N ASN A 85 -6.36 -10.88 6.10
CA ASN A 85 -7.37 -11.57 5.30
C ASN A 85 -6.81 -12.16 3.99
N GLN A 86 -5.49 -12.11 3.76
CA GLN A 86 -4.87 -12.78 2.62
C GLN A 86 -4.48 -14.21 2.98
N ASN A 87 -4.63 -15.13 2.01
CA ASN A 87 -4.21 -16.53 2.15
C ASN A 87 -2.75 -16.76 1.73
N GLN A 88 -2.07 -15.71 1.30
CA GLN A 88 -0.70 -15.73 0.79
C GLN A 88 0.23 -15.03 1.77
N GLU A 89 1.50 -15.43 1.78
CA GLU A 89 2.54 -14.69 2.50
C GLU A 89 2.69 -13.29 1.94
N VAL A 90 2.81 -12.31 2.84
CA VAL A 90 2.95 -10.91 2.47
C VAL A 90 4.32 -10.39 2.86
N ASN A 91 4.98 -9.72 1.91
CA ASN A 91 6.23 -8.99 2.12
C ASN A 91 5.97 -7.49 1.91
N LEU A 92 6.61 -6.64 2.69
CA LEU A 92 6.52 -5.19 2.52
C LEU A 92 7.79 -4.63 1.88
N ILE A 93 7.62 -3.61 1.04
CA ILE A 93 8.67 -2.66 0.65
C ILE A 93 8.26 -1.32 1.25
N VAL A 94 9.14 -0.73 2.08
CA VAL A 94 8.81 0.47 2.85
C VAL A 94 9.83 1.57 2.59
N GLY A 95 9.30 2.77 2.30
CA GLY A 95 10.05 4.01 2.29
C GLY A 95 9.18 5.12 2.87
N MET A 96 9.72 5.91 3.81
CA MET A 96 8.96 6.89 4.58
C MET A 96 9.61 8.27 4.58
N MET A 97 8.81 9.30 4.86
CA MET A 97 9.30 10.65 5.10
C MET A 97 9.76 10.79 6.57
N LYS A 98 10.73 11.70 6.83
CA LYS A 98 11.33 11.90 8.17
C LYS A 98 10.35 12.30 9.27
N ASP A 99 9.27 13.00 8.89
CA ASP A 99 8.27 13.59 9.80
C ASP A 99 7.18 12.62 10.25
N LYS A 100 7.32 11.31 9.97
CA LYS A 100 6.29 10.29 10.26
C LYS A 100 6.60 9.48 11.54
N GLU A 101 5.56 8.89 12.09
CA GLU A 101 5.63 8.02 13.28
C GLU A 101 6.04 6.60 12.83
N HIS A 102 7.35 6.42 12.59
CA HIS A 102 7.90 5.23 11.95
C HIS A 102 7.63 3.94 12.73
N ILE A 103 7.90 3.96 14.03
CA ILE A 103 7.80 2.78 14.89
C ILE A 103 6.34 2.32 14.97
N GLU A 104 5.42 3.24 15.28
CA GLU A 104 3.99 2.95 15.42
C GLU A 104 3.39 2.49 14.10
N PHE A 105 3.83 3.08 12.98
CA PHE A 105 3.40 2.66 11.65
C PHE A 105 3.84 1.23 11.34
N ILE A 106 5.11 0.90 11.56
CA ILE A 106 5.68 -0.42 11.24
C ILE A 106 5.21 -1.50 12.23
N LYS A 107 5.01 -1.15 13.50
CA LYS A 107 4.56 -2.08 14.55
C LYS A 107 3.22 -2.76 14.21
N ALA A 108 2.36 -2.10 13.43
CA ALA A 108 1.10 -2.69 12.97
C ALA A 108 1.28 -3.98 12.14
N PHE A 109 2.48 -4.23 11.61
CA PHE A 109 2.79 -5.36 10.74
C PHE A 109 3.55 -6.50 11.44
N GLU A 110 3.87 -6.36 12.74
CA GLU A 110 4.52 -7.44 13.50
C GLU A 110 3.68 -8.71 13.47
N ASN A 111 4.36 -9.84 13.28
CA ASN A 111 3.78 -11.20 13.23
C ASN A 111 2.73 -11.44 12.13
N ILE A 112 2.56 -10.51 11.18
CA ILE A 112 1.59 -10.67 10.08
C ILE A 112 2.24 -10.58 8.69
N VAL A 113 3.50 -10.16 8.62
CA VAL A 113 4.28 -10.13 7.38
C VAL A 113 5.50 -11.02 7.48
N ASN A 114 5.92 -11.59 6.35
CA ASN A 114 7.09 -12.46 6.27
C ASN A 114 8.41 -11.68 6.33
N SER A 115 8.46 -10.51 5.66
CA SER A 115 9.63 -9.63 5.71
C SER A 115 9.27 -8.18 5.36
N ILE A 116 10.15 -7.26 5.78
CA ILE A 116 10.11 -5.84 5.40
C ILE A 116 11.42 -5.47 4.72
N THR A 117 11.35 -4.97 3.50
CA THR A 117 12.51 -4.43 2.76
C THR A 117 12.45 -2.91 2.78
N LEU A 118 13.41 -2.29 3.42
CA LEU A 118 13.55 -0.83 3.51
C LEU A 118 14.28 -0.29 2.27
N ILE A 119 13.79 0.83 1.74
CA ILE A 119 14.39 1.53 0.61
C ILE A 119 14.38 3.04 0.84
N ASP A 120 15.32 3.73 0.22
CA ASP A 120 15.27 5.18 0.11
C ASP A 120 14.23 5.56 -0.93
N ILE A 121 13.51 6.67 -0.71
CA ILE A 121 12.59 7.21 -1.71
C ILE A 121 13.41 8.05 -2.69
N PRO A 122 13.47 7.70 -3.99
CA PRO A 122 14.24 8.44 -4.96
C PRO A 122 13.85 9.93 -5.03
N ASN A 123 14.84 10.81 -5.15
CA ASN A 123 14.65 12.26 -5.33
C ASN A 123 13.81 12.95 -4.23
N GLN A 124 13.89 12.44 -2.98
CA GLN A 124 13.15 12.99 -1.85
C GLN A 124 14.08 13.30 -0.66
N ASP A 125 14.59 14.52 -0.58
CA ASP A 125 15.48 14.97 0.50
C ASP A 125 14.84 14.92 1.89
N GLY A 126 13.50 14.97 1.96
CA GLY A 126 12.72 14.84 3.18
C GLY A 126 12.47 13.39 3.60
N ALA A 127 12.91 12.39 2.83
CA ALA A 127 12.79 10.99 3.21
C ALA A 127 13.81 10.60 4.29
N ILE A 128 13.43 9.70 5.19
CA ILE A 128 14.37 9.03 6.10
C ILE A 128 15.19 8.01 5.30
N SER A 129 16.51 7.92 5.60
CA SER A 129 17.34 6.87 4.99
C SER A 129 16.90 5.48 5.47
N LYS A 130 17.10 4.47 4.63
CA LYS A 130 16.81 3.08 5.02
C LYS A 130 17.66 2.62 6.21
N GLU A 131 18.87 3.16 6.37
CA GLU A 131 19.77 2.91 7.50
C GLU A 131 19.21 3.50 8.80
N ASP A 132 18.77 4.77 8.78
CA ASP A 132 18.19 5.42 9.95
C ASP A 132 16.86 4.80 10.32
N LEU A 133 16.06 4.43 9.33
CA LEU A 133 14.78 3.76 9.56
C LEU A 133 15.00 2.38 10.20
N GLU A 134 15.92 1.57 9.69
CA GLU A 134 16.27 0.27 10.29
C GLU A 134 16.71 0.43 11.75
N SER A 135 17.57 1.42 12.04
CA SER A 135 18.06 1.68 13.40
C SER A 135 16.94 1.99 14.40
N LYS A 136 15.86 2.61 13.94
CA LYS A 136 14.67 2.88 14.78
C LYS A 136 13.81 1.65 15.06
N LEU A 137 13.94 0.60 14.26
CA LEU A 137 13.09 -0.58 14.28
C LEU A 137 13.73 -1.78 14.98
N ASN A 138 14.94 -1.61 15.56
CA ASN A 138 15.73 -2.70 16.16
C ASN A 138 15.01 -3.48 17.27
N ASP A 139 14.08 -2.82 17.99
CA ASP A 139 13.32 -3.44 19.08
C ASP A 139 12.08 -4.21 18.62
N LEU A 140 11.75 -4.14 17.31
CA LEU A 140 10.62 -4.84 16.75
C LEU A 140 11.03 -6.24 16.28
N ASN A 141 10.16 -7.23 16.52
CA ASN A 141 10.38 -8.59 16.06
C ASN A 141 9.99 -8.75 14.58
N LEU A 142 10.83 -8.24 13.68
CA LEU A 142 10.60 -8.20 12.24
C LEU A 142 11.83 -8.66 11.47
N ASN A 143 11.60 -9.40 10.38
CA ASN A 143 12.64 -9.74 9.40
C ASN A 143 12.88 -8.56 8.48
N ILE A 144 13.82 -7.67 8.85
CA ILE A 144 14.14 -6.45 8.13
C ILE A 144 15.32 -6.67 7.19
N LYS A 145 15.21 -6.14 5.97
CA LYS A 145 16.24 -6.13 4.92
C LYS A 145 16.32 -4.75 4.32
N ARG A 146 17.41 -4.45 3.63
CA ARG A 146 17.58 -3.21 2.84
C ARG A 146 17.76 -3.52 1.37
N SER A 147 17.31 -2.62 0.51
CA SER A 147 17.56 -2.69 -0.94
C SER A 147 18.05 -1.35 -1.47
N GLN A 148 18.75 -1.39 -2.61
CA GLN A 148 19.32 -0.20 -3.26
C GLN A 148 18.30 0.50 -4.18
N SER A 149 17.30 -0.25 -4.67
CA SER A 149 16.26 0.31 -5.53
C SER A 149 14.94 -0.46 -5.39
N ILE A 150 13.87 0.12 -5.91
CA ILE A 150 12.54 -0.49 -5.98
C ILE A 150 12.62 -1.80 -6.77
N GLU A 151 13.27 -1.79 -7.93
CA GLU A 151 13.39 -2.95 -8.81
C GLU A 151 14.18 -4.08 -8.15
N SER A 152 15.28 -3.74 -7.45
CA SER A 152 16.10 -4.74 -6.72
C SER A 152 15.31 -5.36 -5.59
N ALA A 153 14.50 -4.56 -4.86
CA ALA A 153 13.62 -5.05 -3.80
C ALA A 153 12.60 -6.05 -4.36
N ILE A 154 11.86 -5.66 -5.40
CA ILE A 154 10.85 -6.51 -6.05
C ILE A 154 11.51 -7.80 -6.59
N LYS A 155 12.67 -7.68 -7.29
CA LYS A 155 13.40 -8.82 -7.83
C LYS A 155 13.87 -9.80 -6.75
N SER A 156 14.26 -9.30 -5.58
CA SER A 156 14.66 -10.18 -4.47
C SER A 156 13.49 -10.98 -3.91
N LEU A 157 12.31 -10.37 -3.85
CA LEU A 157 11.08 -10.97 -3.35
C LEU A 157 10.42 -11.91 -4.37
N SER A 158 10.64 -11.68 -5.68
CA SER A 158 10.06 -12.51 -6.74
C SER A 158 10.62 -13.94 -6.80
N LYS A 159 11.68 -14.24 -6.04
CA LYS A 159 12.23 -15.60 -5.92
C LYS A 159 11.30 -16.56 -5.17
N ASN A 160 10.42 -16.05 -4.32
CA ASN A 160 9.39 -16.81 -3.62
C ASN A 160 8.11 -16.68 -4.42
N GLU A 161 7.62 -17.78 -4.96
CA GLU A 161 6.40 -17.78 -5.78
C GLU A 161 5.14 -17.69 -4.91
N ASN A 162 4.05 -17.19 -5.52
CA ASN A 162 2.72 -17.10 -4.90
C ASN A 162 2.68 -16.24 -3.64
N THR A 163 3.45 -15.15 -3.59
CA THR A 163 3.44 -14.17 -2.51
C THR A 163 2.82 -12.84 -2.93
N ILE A 164 2.53 -12.00 -1.95
CA ILE A 164 2.09 -10.62 -2.18
C ILE A 164 3.22 -9.68 -1.74
N THR A 165 3.61 -8.76 -2.60
CA THR A 165 4.49 -7.64 -2.26
C THR A 165 3.65 -6.37 -2.14
N VAL A 166 3.68 -5.71 -0.98
CA VAL A 166 2.98 -4.44 -0.75
C VAL A 166 4.00 -3.33 -0.55
N CYS A 167 3.96 -2.33 -1.41
CA CYS A 167 4.81 -1.14 -1.32
C CYS A 167 4.05 -0.03 -0.60
N ILE A 168 4.58 0.45 0.55
CA ILE A 168 3.89 1.38 1.45
C ILE A 168 4.82 2.39 2.13
N GLY A 169 4.23 3.35 2.84
CA GLY A 169 4.92 4.27 3.74
C GLY A 169 5.00 5.71 3.22
N SER A 170 4.72 5.96 1.95
CA SER A 170 4.70 7.31 1.38
C SER A 170 3.93 7.39 0.07
N LEU A 171 3.22 8.51 -0.14
CA LEU A 171 2.67 8.87 -1.45
C LEU A 171 3.77 9.12 -2.49
N TYR A 172 4.93 9.62 -2.07
CA TYR A 172 6.08 9.81 -2.97
C TYR A 172 6.61 8.47 -3.47
N LEU A 173 6.75 7.47 -2.55
CA LEU A 173 7.12 6.11 -2.95
C LEU A 173 6.10 5.51 -3.92
N ALA A 174 4.82 5.62 -3.62
CA ALA A 174 3.76 5.15 -4.50
C ALA A 174 3.85 5.81 -5.89
N GLY A 175 4.09 7.12 -5.95
CA GLY A 175 4.29 7.86 -7.18
C GLY A 175 5.50 7.38 -8.00
N GLU A 176 6.65 7.13 -7.36
CA GLU A 176 7.83 6.60 -8.05
C GLU A 176 7.61 5.18 -8.59
N ILE A 177 6.92 4.33 -7.84
CA ILE A 177 6.57 2.98 -8.30
C ILE A 177 5.66 3.04 -9.54
N LEU A 178 4.61 3.86 -9.50
CA LEU A 178 3.68 4.01 -10.62
C LEU A 178 4.35 4.63 -11.87
N LYS A 179 5.39 5.43 -11.68
CA LYS A 179 6.18 6.04 -12.75
C LYS A 179 7.18 5.07 -13.38
N LEU A 180 7.75 4.15 -12.59
CA LEU A 180 8.70 3.13 -13.05
C LEU A 180 8.00 1.95 -13.75
N ASN A 181 6.72 1.78 -13.49
CA ASN A 181 5.93 0.68 -14.04
C ASN A 181 5.32 1.04 -15.39
#